data_86b41b22e712e2a5a37723a2db9505b6
#
_entry.id   86b41b22e712e2a5a37723a2db9505b6
#
_cell.length_a   1.000
_cell.length_b   1.000
_cell.length_c   1.000
_cell.angle_alpha   90.00
_cell.angle_beta   90.00
_cell.angle_gamma   90.00
#
_symmetry.space_group_name_H-M   'P 1'
#
loop_
_entity.id
_entity.type
_entity.pdbx_description
1 polymer ?
#
loop_
_entity_poly.entity_id
_entity_poly.type
_entity_poly.pdbx_seq_one_letter_code
_entity_poly.pdbx_strand_id
1 'polypeptide(L)'
;MATPLTVNTDRGADGTPRVVAVGEIDMSNIDVLTEALTTASGGTRGPITVDLSAVKYLDSAGINVLFKHADEIDRLHLIVHPFLIRVLTISGLSEIATVQAAPAPAREDS
;
A
#
# COMPACT_ATOMS: atom_id res chain seq x y z
N MET A 1 -3.73 9.76 -20.74
CA MET A 1 -2.62 8.86 -20.46
C MET A 1 -2.57 8.58 -18.98
N ALA A 2 -2.43 7.32 -18.61
CA ALA A 2 -2.44 6.97 -17.21
C ALA A 2 -1.15 7.42 -16.54
N THR A 3 -1.23 7.76 -15.27
CA THR A 3 -0.06 8.10 -14.48
C THR A 3 0.72 6.81 -14.21
N PRO A 4 1.99 6.77 -14.54
CA PRO A 4 2.75 5.55 -14.31
C PRO A 4 2.89 5.28 -12.81
N LEU A 5 3.00 4.02 -12.47
CA LEU A 5 3.21 3.62 -11.10
C LEU A 5 4.72 3.53 -10.82
N THR A 6 5.15 4.19 -9.77
CA THR A 6 6.51 4.08 -9.29
C THR A 6 6.48 3.46 -7.91
N VAL A 7 7.30 2.45 -7.67
CA VAL A 7 7.33 1.77 -6.38
C VAL A 7 8.77 1.67 -5.91
N ASN A 8 8.99 2.07 -4.67
CA ASN A 8 10.30 1.97 -4.03
C ASN A 8 10.16 1.23 -2.72
N THR A 9 11.23 0.59 -2.29
CA THR A 9 11.25 -0.09 -1.00
C THR A 9 12.33 0.54 -0.14
N ASP A 10 12.02 0.69 1.15
CA ASP A 10 12.99 1.16 2.12
C ASP A 10 12.62 0.56 3.48
N ARG A 11 13.10 1.14 4.55
CA ARG A 11 12.76 0.69 5.89
C ARG A 11 12.29 1.87 6.70
N GLY A 12 11.30 1.61 7.55
CA GLY A 12 10.85 2.62 8.48
C GLY A 12 11.85 2.80 9.61
N ALA A 13 11.55 3.73 10.53
CA ALA A 13 12.43 4.04 11.63
C ALA A 13 12.66 2.84 12.54
N ASP A 14 11.70 1.93 12.61
CA ASP A 14 11.81 0.75 13.45
C ASP A 14 12.41 -0.44 12.71
N GLY A 15 12.90 -0.24 11.49
CA GLY A 15 13.50 -1.31 10.71
C GLY A 15 12.51 -2.13 9.92
N THR A 16 11.20 -1.85 10.03
CA THR A 16 10.19 -2.59 9.28
C THR A 16 10.30 -2.26 7.80
N PRO A 17 10.30 -3.26 6.92
CA PRO A 17 10.31 -2.99 5.47
C PRO A 17 9.12 -2.14 5.07
N ARG A 18 9.34 -1.20 4.18
CA ARG A 18 8.29 -0.31 3.72
C ARG A 18 8.31 -0.24 2.19
N VAL A 19 7.13 -0.38 1.60
CA VAL A 19 6.93 -0.23 0.17
C VAL A 19 6.20 1.09 -0.04
N VAL A 20 6.77 1.96 -0.85
CA VAL A 20 6.17 3.27 -1.13
C VAL A 20 5.76 3.30 -2.59
N ALA A 21 4.47 3.51 -2.85
CA ALA A 21 3.94 3.57 -4.21
C ALA A 21 3.44 4.98 -4.51
N VAL A 22 3.69 5.42 -5.73
CA VAL A 22 3.26 6.74 -6.21
C VAL A 22 2.63 6.56 -7.58
N GLY A 23 1.44 7.12 -7.77
CA GLY A 23 0.76 7.08 -9.06
C GLY A 23 -0.57 6.40 -8.97
N GLU A 24 -0.89 5.56 -9.96
CA GLU A 24 -2.15 4.84 -10.02
C GLU A 24 -1.87 3.35 -10.10
N ILE A 25 -2.67 2.58 -9.39
CA ILE A 25 -2.52 1.12 -9.39
C ILE A 25 -3.73 0.52 -10.09
N ASP A 26 -3.46 -0.22 -11.16
CA ASP A 26 -4.53 -0.90 -11.89
C ASP A 26 -3.98 -2.20 -12.47
N MET A 27 -4.83 -2.91 -13.21
CA MET A 27 -4.49 -4.20 -13.75
C MET A 27 -3.26 -4.16 -14.64
N SER A 28 -2.99 -3.04 -15.29
CA SER A 28 -1.88 -2.96 -16.23
C SER A 28 -0.52 -2.87 -15.54
N ASN A 29 -0.48 -2.49 -14.26
CA ASN A 29 0.78 -2.33 -13.56
C ASN A 29 0.83 -3.07 -12.23
N ILE A 30 -0.15 -3.95 -12.00
CA ILE A 30 -0.26 -4.65 -10.72
C ILE A 30 0.97 -5.50 -10.43
N ASP A 31 1.68 -5.95 -11.46
CA ASP A 31 2.87 -6.76 -11.28
C ASP A 31 3.99 -6.00 -10.57
N VAL A 32 4.05 -4.69 -10.79
CA VAL A 32 5.06 -3.86 -10.14
C VAL A 32 4.84 -3.87 -8.63
N LEU A 33 3.58 -3.74 -8.20
CA LEU A 33 3.27 -3.76 -6.79
C LEU A 33 3.52 -5.15 -6.19
N THR A 34 3.10 -6.19 -6.90
CA THR A 34 3.28 -7.57 -6.43
C THR A 34 4.75 -7.87 -6.21
N GLU A 35 5.58 -7.50 -7.18
CA GLU A 35 6.99 -7.76 -7.08
C GLU A 35 7.64 -7.02 -5.92
N ALA A 36 7.24 -5.77 -5.71
CA ALA A 36 7.77 -4.98 -4.62
C ALA A 36 7.40 -5.58 -3.26
N LEU A 37 6.16 -6.06 -3.13
CA LEU A 37 5.73 -6.67 -1.88
C LEU A 37 6.49 -7.98 -1.63
N THR A 38 6.69 -8.77 -2.66
CA THR A 38 7.42 -10.02 -2.54
C THR A 38 8.87 -9.76 -2.15
N THR A 39 9.49 -8.76 -2.77
CA THR A 39 10.87 -8.41 -2.44
C THR A 39 10.96 -7.90 -1.00
N ALA A 40 10.03 -7.06 -0.59
CA ALA A 40 10.05 -6.50 0.76
C ALA A 40 9.87 -7.57 1.82
N SER A 41 9.03 -8.57 1.54
CA SER A 41 8.80 -9.64 2.51
C SER A 41 10.02 -10.54 2.65
N GLY A 42 10.83 -10.63 1.60
CA GLY A 42 12.05 -11.45 1.65
C GLY A 42 11.77 -12.92 1.91
N GLY A 43 10.56 -13.37 1.63
CA GLY A 43 10.20 -14.76 1.86
C GLY A 43 9.77 -15.06 3.29
N THR A 44 9.66 -14.05 4.13
CA THR A 44 9.23 -14.23 5.51
C THR A 44 7.81 -13.72 5.67
N ARG A 45 7.23 -13.98 6.83
CA ARG A 45 5.89 -13.51 7.14
C ARG A 45 5.90 -12.29 8.05
N GLY A 46 7.04 -11.62 8.16
CA GLY A 46 7.16 -10.48 9.06
C GLY A 46 6.32 -9.29 8.62
N PRO A 47 6.19 -8.29 9.48
CA PRO A 47 5.35 -7.13 9.17
C PRO A 47 5.91 -6.31 8.02
N ILE A 48 5.02 -5.71 7.23
CA ILE A 48 5.38 -4.81 6.15
C ILE A 48 4.47 -3.61 6.18
N THR A 49 5.02 -2.43 5.94
CA THR A 49 4.25 -1.22 5.78
C THR A 49 4.17 -0.89 4.29
N VAL A 50 2.98 -0.60 3.80
CA VAL A 50 2.78 -0.18 2.41
C VAL A 50 2.23 1.24 2.45
N ASP A 51 3.00 2.18 1.91
CA ASP A 51 2.61 3.58 1.91
C ASP A 51 1.99 3.91 0.57
N LEU A 52 0.69 4.06 0.56
CA LEU A 52 -0.08 4.41 -0.63
C LEU A 52 -0.61 5.84 -0.53
N SER A 53 0.01 6.66 0.30
CA SER A 53 -0.49 8.01 0.52
C SER A 53 -0.47 8.88 -0.74
N ALA A 54 0.40 8.54 -1.70
CA ALA A 54 0.48 9.25 -2.97
C ALA A 54 -0.24 8.49 -4.10
N VAL A 55 -1.06 7.50 -3.76
CA VAL A 55 -1.85 6.76 -4.74
C VAL A 55 -3.29 7.18 -4.57
N LYS A 56 -3.88 7.74 -5.62
CA LYS A 56 -5.25 8.22 -5.56
C LYS A 56 -6.21 7.33 -6.32
N TYR A 57 -5.71 6.33 -7.02
CA TYR A 57 -6.56 5.40 -7.75
C TYR A 57 -6.06 3.98 -7.50
N LEU A 58 -6.99 3.11 -7.13
CA LEU A 58 -6.68 1.72 -6.85
C LEU A 58 -7.90 0.90 -7.25
N ASP A 59 -7.74 0.07 -8.29
CA ASP A 59 -8.86 -0.74 -8.75
C ASP A 59 -8.91 -2.08 -8.03
N SER A 60 -9.86 -2.91 -8.43
CA SER A 60 -10.06 -4.19 -7.76
C SER A 60 -8.86 -5.12 -7.86
N ALA A 61 -8.08 -5.01 -8.94
CA ALA A 61 -6.89 -5.85 -9.07
C ALA A 61 -5.87 -5.49 -7.98
N GLY A 62 -5.70 -4.19 -7.72
CA GLY A 62 -4.80 -3.74 -6.66
C GLY A 62 -5.30 -4.17 -5.29
N ILE A 63 -6.59 -4.06 -5.05
CA ILE A 63 -7.17 -4.48 -3.79
C ILE A 63 -6.94 -5.98 -3.59
N ASN A 64 -7.13 -6.79 -4.63
CA ASN A 64 -6.93 -8.22 -4.53
C ASN A 64 -5.48 -8.59 -4.17
N VAL A 65 -4.52 -7.87 -4.72
CA VAL A 65 -3.12 -8.10 -4.38
C VAL A 65 -2.87 -7.81 -2.91
N LEU A 66 -3.46 -6.72 -2.41
CA LEU A 66 -3.30 -6.38 -1.00
C LEU A 66 -3.95 -7.42 -0.10
N PHE A 67 -5.12 -7.95 -0.48
CA PHE A 67 -5.76 -9.01 0.27
C PHE A 67 -4.88 -10.25 0.33
N LYS A 68 -4.33 -10.62 -0.82
CA LYS A 68 -3.51 -11.82 -0.88
C LYS A 68 -2.29 -11.70 0.02
N HIS A 69 -1.63 -10.55 -0.02
CA HIS A 69 -0.45 -10.36 0.79
C HIS A 69 -0.79 -10.20 2.27
N ALA A 70 -1.93 -9.61 2.59
CA ALA A 70 -2.35 -9.50 3.98
C ALA A 70 -2.55 -10.88 4.58
N ASP A 71 -2.98 -11.84 3.77
CA ASP A 71 -3.19 -13.20 4.23
C ASP A 71 -1.87 -13.94 4.45
N GLU A 72 -0.82 -13.52 3.74
CA GLU A 72 0.48 -14.20 3.78
C GLU A 72 1.48 -13.54 4.72
N ILE A 73 1.15 -12.38 5.28
CA ILE A 73 2.06 -11.59 6.09
C ILE A 73 1.47 -11.46 7.48
N ASP A 74 2.31 -11.53 8.52
CA ASP A 74 1.83 -11.43 9.89
C ASP A 74 1.10 -10.13 10.17
N ARG A 75 1.58 -9.03 9.62
CA ARG A 75 0.92 -7.74 9.82
C ARG A 75 1.19 -6.87 8.61
N LEU A 76 0.13 -6.54 7.91
CA LEU A 76 0.22 -5.59 6.79
C LEU A 76 -0.36 -4.27 7.26
N HIS A 77 0.47 -3.24 7.25
CA HIS A 77 0.06 -1.90 7.67
C HIS A 77 -0.01 -1.02 6.43
N LEU A 78 -1.19 -0.54 6.11
CA LEU A 78 -1.42 0.30 4.94
C LEU A 78 -1.61 1.74 5.36
N ILE A 79 -0.85 2.65 4.77
CA ILE A 79 -1.04 4.08 4.94
C ILE A 79 -1.58 4.56 3.61
N VAL A 80 -2.80 5.09 3.59
CA VAL A 80 -3.49 5.37 2.34
C VAL A 80 -3.97 6.81 2.29
N HIS A 81 -4.12 7.33 1.07
CA HIS A 81 -4.74 8.61 0.86
C HIS A 81 -6.17 8.54 1.40
N PRO A 82 -6.65 9.60 2.06
CA PRO A 82 -8.01 9.57 2.64
C PRO A 82 -9.10 9.17 1.63
N PHE A 83 -8.92 9.46 0.35
CA PHE A 83 -9.89 9.05 -0.66
C PHE A 83 -10.07 7.53 -0.72
N LEU A 84 -9.07 6.77 -0.34
CA LEU A 84 -9.13 5.32 -0.46
C LEU A 84 -9.61 4.62 0.81
N ILE A 85 -9.75 5.35 1.90
CA ILE A 85 -10.16 4.74 3.18
C ILE A 85 -11.49 4.02 3.04
N ARG A 86 -12.48 4.70 2.45
CA ARG A 86 -13.81 4.11 2.32
C ARG A 86 -13.78 2.87 1.43
N VAL A 87 -13.05 2.96 0.30
CA VAL A 87 -12.98 1.83 -0.62
C VAL A 87 -12.38 0.62 0.07
N LEU A 88 -11.29 0.82 0.81
CA LEU A 88 -10.64 -0.30 1.49
C LEU A 88 -11.46 -0.83 2.65
N THR A 89 -12.18 0.04 3.34
CA THR A 89 -13.05 -0.38 4.43
C THR A 89 -14.21 -1.21 3.89
N ILE A 90 -14.83 -0.75 2.79
CA ILE A 90 -15.95 -1.46 2.19
C ILE A 90 -15.50 -2.81 1.65
N SER A 91 -14.27 -2.89 1.14
CA SER A 91 -13.77 -4.14 0.59
C SER A 91 -13.48 -5.18 1.66
N GLY A 92 -13.44 -4.78 2.93
CA GLY A 92 -13.13 -5.70 4.02
C GLY A 92 -11.65 -5.82 4.33
N LEU A 93 -10.80 -5.09 3.62
CA LEU A 93 -9.37 -5.19 3.82
C LEU A 93 -8.98 -4.74 5.23
N SER A 94 -9.71 -3.80 5.80
CA SER A 94 -9.41 -3.32 7.14
C SER A 94 -9.60 -4.38 8.22
N GLU A 95 -10.23 -5.51 7.89
CA GLU A 95 -10.41 -6.59 8.84
C GLU A 95 -9.22 -7.52 8.92
N ILE A 96 -8.36 -7.50 7.91
CA ILE A 96 -7.19 -8.38 7.87
C ILE A 96 -5.88 -7.60 7.78
N ALA A 97 -5.97 -6.27 7.69
CA ALA A 97 -4.79 -5.41 7.64
C ALA A 97 -5.10 -4.16 8.45
N THR A 98 -4.06 -3.50 8.93
CA THR A 98 -4.24 -2.22 9.60
C THR A 98 -4.24 -1.15 8.52
N VAL A 99 -5.35 -0.42 8.39
CA VAL A 99 -5.49 0.63 7.39
C VAL A 99 -5.56 1.96 8.11
N GLN A 100 -4.70 2.88 7.71
CA GLN A 100 -4.58 4.17 8.38
C GLN A 100 -4.55 5.26 7.32
N ALA A 101 -5.29 6.34 7.55
CA ALA A 101 -5.25 7.48 6.63
C ALA A 101 -3.91 8.19 6.78
N ALA A 102 -3.33 8.59 5.66
CA ALA A 102 -2.11 9.37 5.70
C ALA A 102 -2.40 10.68 6.40
N PRO A 103 -1.45 11.20 7.18
CA PRO A 103 -1.66 12.51 7.80
C PRO A 103 -1.79 13.56 6.71
N ALA A 104 -2.54 14.61 7.02
CA ALA A 104 -2.68 15.70 6.07
C ALA A 104 -1.30 16.26 5.78
N PRO A 105 -1.06 16.75 4.55
CA PRO A 105 0.24 17.32 4.24
C PRO A 105 0.52 18.48 5.19
N ALA A 106 1.77 18.63 5.53
CA ALA A 106 2.15 19.74 6.38
C ALA A 106 1.74 21.02 5.72
N ARG A 107 1.10 21.88 6.49
CA ARG A 107 0.63 23.10 5.91
C ARG A 107 1.66 24.12 6.17
N GLU A 108 2.33 24.43 5.18
CA GLU A 108 3.33 25.37 5.37
C GLU A 108 2.82 26.66 5.70
N ASP A 109 1.65 26.89 5.25
CA ASP A 109 1.06 28.04 5.54
C ASP A 109 0.43 27.96 6.71
N SER A 110 0.57 27.10 6.90
CA SER A 110 -0.19 26.85 7.79
C SER A 110 -0.12 27.12 8.07
#